data_0f401a1f7b922beaf43424fc41bb9940
#
_entry.id   0f401a1f7b922beaf43424fc41bb9940
#
_cell.length_a   1.000
_cell.length_b   1.000
_cell.length_c   1.000
_cell.angle_alpha   90.00
_cell.angle_beta   90.00
_cell.angle_gamma   90.00
#
_symmetry.space_group_name_H-M   'P 1'
#
loop_
_entity.id
_entity.type
_entity.pdbx_description
1 polymer ?
#
loop_
_entity_poly.entity_id
_entity_poly.type
_entity_poly.pdbx_seq_one_letter_code
_entity_poly.pdbx_strand_id
1 'polypeptide(L)'
;AALTRRSSRWALAAAPLTALTGAMLWFFRDPDRTPGTGRVLSPADGVVQSIDPWPDGRTRVAIFMSPLDVHVNRAPAAGTVTSVEHVPGGFVPAFNKDSDKNERVVWHFDTALGDIELVQIAGAVARRIVPYVAAGAKVAQAERIGLIRFGSRVDVYLPEGVAPAVIVGQRTKAGVTRIDRG
;
A
#
# COMPACT_ATOMS: atom_id res chain seq x y z
N ALA A 1 -34.31 10.35 39.75
CA ALA A 1 -34.42 10.96 38.41
C ALA A 1 -33.16 11.73 37.97
N ALA A 2 -32.32 12.26 38.89
CA ALA A 2 -31.11 13.05 38.55
C ALA A 2 -29.91 12.15 38.12
N LEU A 3 -29.75 10.96 38.65
CA LEU A 3 -28.66 10.01 38.34
C LEU A 3 -28.78 9.42 36.94
N THR A 4 -29.99 9.14 36.45
CA THR A 4 -30.22 8.58 35.11
C THR A 4 -29.98 9.61 34.00
N ARG A 5 -30.23 10.89 34.22
CA ARG A 5 -29.92 11.96 33.25
C ARG A 5 -28.43 12.22 33.10
N ARG A 6 -27.63 12.00 34.15
CA ARG A 6 -26.18 12.22 34.12
C ARG A 6 -25.46 11.10 33.32
N SER A 7 -25.93 9.83 33.47
CA SER A 7 -25.37 8.70 32.73
C SER A 7 -25.62 8.79 31.20
N SER A 8 -26.78 9.31 30.77
CA SER A 8 -27.07 9.48 29.34
C SER A 8 -26.21 10.58 28.68
N ARG A 9 -25.84 11.63 29.39
CA ARG A 9 -24.96 12.69 28.86
C ARG A 9 -23.51 12.20 28.65
N TRP A 10 -23.00 11.37 29.56
CA TRP A 10 -21.69 10.75 29.41
C TRP A 10 -21.67 9.70 28.29
N ALA A 11 -22.72 8.94 28.10
CA ALA A 11 -22.86 8.00 26.99
C ALA A 11 -22.87 8.73 25.64
N LEU A 12 -23.58 9.84 25.51
CA LEU A 12 -23.61 10.67 24.31
C LEU A 12 -22.25 11.32 24.02
N ALA A 13 -21.48 11.71 25.03
CA ALA A 13 -20.14 12.25 24.85
C ALA A 13 -19.10 11.16 24.52
N ALA A 14 -19.28 9.94 25.02
CA ALA A 14 -18.39 8.83 24.76
C ALA A 14 -18.59 8.21 23.35
N ALA A 15 -19.79 8.26 22.80
CA ALA A 15 -20.12 7.64 21.51
C ALA A 15 -19.19 8.06 20.35
N PRO A 16 -18.89 9.35 20.11
CA PRO A 16 -18.00 9.75 19.02
C PRO A 16 -16.55 9.29 19.24
N LEU A 17 -16.08 9.27 20.49
CA LEU A 17 -14.74 8.75 20.81
C LEU A 17 -14.64 7.26 20.55
N THR A 18 -15.65 6.49 20.92
CA THR A 18 -15.71 5.04 20.65
C THR A 18 -15.76 4.77 19.16
N ALA A 19 -16.56 5.52 18.40
CA ALA A 19 -16.64 5.40 16.95
C ALA A 19 -15.29 5.72 16.27
N LEU A 20 -14.62 6.81 16.71
CA LEU A 20 -13.30 7.17 16.20
C LEU A 20 -12.26 6.11 16.53
N THR A 21 -12.25 5.59 17.75
CA THR A 21 -11.35 4.49 18.15
C THR A 21 -11.58 3.26 17.29
N GLY A 22 -12.84 2.87 17.08
CA GLY A 22 -13.20 1.76 16.20
C GLY A 22 -12.72 1.97 14.76
N ALA A 23 -12.90 3.17 14.22
CA ALA A 23 -12.43 3.53 12.89
C ALA A 23 -10.89 3.46 12.79
N MET A 24 -10.17 3.90 13.81
CA MET A 24 -8.71 3.81 13.85
C MET A 24 -8.22 2.36 13.93
N LEU A 25 -8.82 1.56 14.80
CA LEU A 25 -8.50 0.12 14.88
C LEU A 25 -8.78 -0.59 13.57
N TRP A 26 -9.88 -0.25 12.91
CA TRP A 26 -10.20 -0.79 11.59
C TRP A 26 -9.18 -0.35 10.53
N PHE A 27 -8.81 0.90 10.49
CA PHE A 27 -7.85 1.44 9.52
C PHE A 27 -6.46 0.80 9.68
N PHE A 28 -5.96 0.69 10.91
CA PHE A 28 -4.65 0.11 11.21
C PHE A 28 -4.64 -1.41 11.32
N ARG A 29 -5.73 -2.08 10.91
CA ARG A 29 -5.76 -3.55 10.91
C ARG A 29 -4.70 -4.12 9.97
N ASP A 30 -4.07 -5.19 10.40
CA ASP A 30 -3.06 -5.92 9.63
C ASP A 30 -3.35 -7.43 9.72
N PRO A 31 -4.25 -7.95 8.91
CA PRO A 31 -4.62 -9.35 8.96
C PRO A 31 -3.46 -10.24 8.48
N ASP A 32 -3.24 -11.36 9.17
CA ASP A 32 -2.36 -12.39 8.67
C ASP A 32 -2.90 -12.98 7.37
N ARG A 33 -1.98 -13.30 6.45
CA ARG A 33 -2.33 -13.80 5.12
C ARG A 33 -1.41 -14.93 4.72
N THR A 34 -1.98 -15.97 4.17
CA THR A 34 -1.22 -16.96 3.42
C THR A 34 -0.82 -16.34 2.08
N PRO A 35 0.48 -16.30 1.74
CA PRO A 35 0.93 -15.81 0.45
C PRO A 35 0.24 -16.53 -0.71
N GLY A 36 -0.10 -15.79 -1.74
CA GLY A 36 -0.63 -16.34 -2.99
C GLY A 36 0.45 -17.07 -3.78
N THR A 37 0.02 -17.68 -4.90
CA THR A 37 0.93 -18.34 -5.84
C THR A 37 1.24 -17.40 -7.00
N GLY A 38 2.51 -17.11 -7.26
CA GLY A 38 2.97 -16.22 -8.32
C GLY A 38 4.40 -15.79 -8.07
N ARG A 39 5.11 -15.38 -9.12
CA ARG A 39 6.47 -14.83 -8.97
C ARG A 39 6.44 -13.41 -8.42
N VAL A 40 5.40 -12.65 -8.78
CA VAL A 40 5.15 -11.29 -8.27
C VAL A 40 3.74 -11.22 -7.72
N LEU A 41 3.61 -10.84 -6.45
CA LEU A 41 2.32 -10.63 -5.76
C LEU A 41 2.05 -9.14 -5.60
N SER A 42 0.77 -8.78 -5.53
CA SER A 42 0.37 -7.39 -5.26
C SER A 42 0.98 -6.90 -3.95
N PRO A 43 1.64 -5.73 -3.95
CA PRO A 43 2.18 -5.14 -2.73
C PRO A 43 1.11 -4.46 -1.86
N ALA A 44 -0.09 -4.25 -2.40
CA ALA A 44 -1.13 -3.45 -1.76
C ALA A 44 -2.53 -4.05 -1.93
N ASP A 45 -3.42 -3.75 -0.97
CA ASP A 45 -4.85 -3.86 -1.14
C ASP A 45 -5.35 -2.65 -1.91
N GLY A 46 -6.33 -2.85 -2.79
CA GLY A 46 -6.92 -1.73 -3.51
C GLY A 46 -7.48 -2.12 -4.87
N VAL A 47 -7.53 -1.14 -5.75
CA VAL A 47 -8.01 -1.30 -7.13
C VAL A 47 -6.90 -0.89 -8.09
N VAL A 48 -6.63 -1.72 -9.09
CA VAL A 48 -5.69 -1.38 -10.16
C VAL A 48 -6.23 -0.16 -10.91
N GLN A 49 -5.55 0.96 -10.78
CA GLN A 49 -5.94 2.24 -11.35
C GLN A 49 -5.46 2.40 -12.79
N SER A 50 -4.22 1.97 -13.05
CA SER A 50 -3.63 2.00 -14.39
C SER A 50 -2.57 0.89 -14.54
N ILE A 51 -2.31 0.54 -15.79
CA ILE A 51 -1.23 -0.33 -16.22
C ILE A 51 -0.58 0.36 -17.40
N ASP A 52 0.65 0.83 -17.22
CA ASP A 52 1.30 1.70 -18.19
C ASP A 52 2.66 1.11 -18.60
N PRO A 53 2.98 1.04 -19.90
CA PRO A 53 4.33 0.74 -20.34
C PRO A 53 5.27 1.87 -19.88
N TRP A 54 6.47 1.50 -19.43
CA TRP A 54 7.48 2.46 -18.98
C TRP A 54 8.61 2.58 -20.01
N PRO A 55 9.24 3.76 -20.15
CA PRO A 55 10.24 3.99 -21.21
C PRO A 55 11.43 3.05 -21.20
N ASP A 56 11.74 2.42 -20.06
CA ASP A 56 12.86 1.48 -19.89
C ASP A 56 12.47 0.01 -20.12
N GLY A 57 11.31 -0.26 -20.73
CA GLY A 57 10.82 -1.61 -21.01
C GLY A 57 10.04 -2.27 -19.87
N ARG A 58 10.02 -1.67 -18.69
CA ARG A 58 9.21 -2.13 -17.54
C ARG A 58 7.72 -1.85 -17.76
N THR A 59 6.88 -2.44 -16.92
CA THR A 59 5.45 -2.13 -16.87
C THR A 59 5.07 -1.66 -15.49
N ARG A 60 4.54 -0.43 -15.39
CA ARG A 60 3.99 0.11 -14.14
C ARG A 60 2.58 -0.43 -13.91
N VAL A 61 2.31 -0.95 -12.72
CA VAL A 61 0.97 -1.28 -12.23
C VAL A 61 0.68 -0.39 -11.03
N ALA A 62 -0.24 0.56 -11.18
CA ALA A 62 -0.64 1.49 -10.13
C ALA A 62 -1.87 0.97 -9.40
N ILE A 63 -1.83 0.89 -8.06
CA ILE A 63 -2.88 0.36 -7.20
C ILE A 63 -3.34 1.47 -6.26
N PHE A 64 -4.56 1.94 -6.43
CA PHE A 64 -5.20 2.91 -5.54
C PHE A 64 -5.77 2.22 -4.31
N MET A 65 -5.43 2.74 -3.13
CA MET A 65 -5.88 2.25 -1.83
C MET A 65 -6.88 3.24 -1.24
N SER A 66 -8.14 2.83 -1.12
CA SER A 66 -9.17 3.61 -0.43
C SER A 66 -8.95 3.56 1.09
N PRO A 67 -9.50 4.50 1.89
CA PRO A 67 -9.42 4.44 3.35
C PRO A 67 -9.97 3.15 3.98
N LEU A 68 -10.76 2.38 3.25
CA LEU A 68 -11.33 1.11 3.72
C LEU A 68 -10.41 -0.09 3.46
N ASP A 69 -9.38 0.06 2.63
CA ASP A 69 -8.42 -1.00 2.32
C ASP A 69 -7.38 -1.16 3.45
N VAL A 70 -6.67 -2.29 3.48
CA VAL A 70 -5.54 -2.47 4.40
C VAL A 70 -4.35 -1.69 3.87
N HIS A 71 -3.75 -0.85 4.73
CA HIS A 71 -2.68 0.07 4.32
C HIS A 71 -1.27 -0.44 4.61
N VAL A 72 -1.13 -1.66 5.14
CA VAL A 72 0.16 -2.35 5.25
C VAL A 72 0.54 -2.91 3.89
N ASN A 73 1.70 -2.50 3.39
CA ASN A 73 2.25 -2.97 2.13
C ASN A 73 3.21 -4.12 2.33
N ARG A 74 3.31 -4.99 1.32
CA ARG A 74 4.07 -6.23 1.37
C ARG A 74 5.04 -6.35 0.20
N ALA A 75 6.16 -7.04 0.42
CA ALA A 75 7.16 -7.30 -0.60
C ALA A 75 6.52 -8.06 -1.79
N PRO A 76 6.66 -7.57 -3.02
CA PRO A 76 6.06 -8.19 -4.19
C PRO A 76 6.72 -9.53 -4.55
N ALA A 77 8.00 -9.67 -4.27
CA ALA A 77 8.78 -10.89 -4.47
C ALA A 77 9.80 -11.04 -3.34
N ALA A 78 10.34 -12.24 -3.17
CA ALA A 78 11.48 -12.47 -2.28
C ALA A 78 12.75 -11.84 -2.89
N GLY A 79 13.59 -11.23 -2.06
CA GLY A 79 14.81 -10.59 -2.51
C GLY A 79 15.54 -9.81 -1.43
N THR A 80 16.47 -8.98 -1.86
CA THR A 80 17.19 -8.05 -0.99
C THR A 80 16.74 -6.62 -1.29
N VAL A 81 16.36 -5.87 -0.28
CA VAL A 81 16.09 -4.43 -0.41
C VAL A 81 17.40 -3.71 -0.68
N THR A 82 17.61 -3.19 -1.87
CA THR A 82 18.85 -2.49 -2.25
C THR A 82 18.82 -1.02 -1.88
N SER A 83 17.64 -0.39 -1.96
CA SER A 83 17.46 0.99 -1.51
C SER A 83 16.07 1.26 -0.95
N VAL A 84 15.99 2.23 -0.05
CA VAL A 84 14.74 2.82 0.48
C VAL A 84 14.95 4.33 0.51
N GLU A 85 14.35 5.03 -0.43
CA GLU A 85 14.55 6.47 -0.58
C GLU A 85 13.27 7.24 -0.30
N HIS A 86 13.32 8.17 0.63
CA HIS A 86 12.23 9.11 0.90
C HIS A 86 12.39 10.34 0.00
N VAL A 87 11.39 10.57 -0.85
CA VAL A 87 11.35 11.72 -1.76
C VAL A 87 10.25 12.67 -1.30
N PRO A 88 10.61 13.86 -0.79
CA PRO A 88 9.64 14.88 -0.40
C PRO A 88 8.80 15.33 -1.59
N GLY A 89 7.52 15.66 -1.35
CA GLY A 89 6.63 16.08 -2.41
C GLY A 89 5.35 16.74 -1.92
N GLY A 90 4.41 16.93 -2.84
CA GLY A 90 3.09 17.49 -2.56
C GLY A 90 2.14 16.48 -1.91
N PHE A 91 0.89 16.90 -1.73
CA PHE A 91 -0.17 16.11 -1.09
C PHE A 91 -1.51 16.28 -1.82
N VAL A 92 -1.51 16.03 -3.12
CA VAL A 92 -2.77 15.94 -3.87
C VAL A 92 -3.44 14.57 -3.66
N PRO A 93 -4.76 14.45 -3.85
CA PRO A 93 -5.45 13.16 -3.73
C PRO A 93 -4.78 12.09 -4.58
N ALA A 94 -4.56 10.89 -4.01
CA ALA A 94 -3.78 9.81 -4.64
C ALA A 94 -4.40 9.24 -5.94
N PHE A 95 -5.69 9.49 -6.17
CA PHE A 95 -6.37 9.15 -7.43
C PHE A 95 -6.12 10.17 -8.55
N ASN A 96 -5.51 11.32 -8.28
CA ASN A 96 -5.17 12.33 -9.28
C ASN A 96 -3.90 11.91 -10.03
N LYS A 97 -3.82 12.23 -11.33
CA LYS A 97 -2.63 12.01 -12.17
C LYS A 97 -1.40 12.76 -11.65
N ASP A 98 -1.59 13.94 -11.03
CA ASP A 98 -0.50 14.72 -10.44
C ASP A 98 0.05 14.14 -9.11
N SER A 99 -0.53 13.06 -8.61
CA SER A 99 -0.05 12.39 -7.39
C SER A 99 1.35 11.78 -7.53
N ASP A 100 1.87 11.64 -8.74
CA ASP A 100 3.27 11.26 -8.99
C ASP A 100 4.28 12.24 -8.38
N LYS A 101 3.86 13.49 -8.10
CA LYS A 101 4.66 14.54 -7.44
C LYS A 101 4.46 14.58 -5.92
N ASN A 102 3.66 13.68 -5.36
CA ASN A 102 3.45 13.60 -3.92
C ASN A 102 4.67 13.06 -3.19
N GLU A 103 4.68 13.29 -1.87
CA GLU A 103 5.60 12.62 -0.96
C GLU A 103 5.52 11.11 -1.15
N ARG A 104 6.68 10.47 -1.33
CA ARG A 104 6.76 9.06 -1.66
C ARG A 104 8.00 8.40 -1.08
N VAL A 105 7.94 7.08 -0.94
CA VAL A 105 9.10 6.24 -0.66
C VAL A 105 9.30 5.30 -1.83
N VAL A 106 10.50 5.34 -2.40
CA VAL A 106 10.91 4.49 -3.51
C VAL A 106 11.74 3.34 -2.95
N TRP A 107 11.38 2.14 -3.34
CA TRP A 107 12.02 0.90 -2.95
C TRP A 107 12.59 0.21 -4.17
N HIS A 108 13.78 -0.33 -4.05
CA HIS A 108 14.35 -1.26 -5.02
C HIS A 108 14.61 -2.61 -4.37
N PHE A 109 14.20 -3.68 -5.05
CA PHE A 109 14.38 -5.06 -4.62
C PHE A 109 15.17 -5.83 -5.68
N ASP A 110 16.36 -6.29 -5.31
CA ASP A 110 17.11 -7.27 -6.12
C ASP A 110 16.46 -8.64 -5.92
N THR A 111 15.85 -9.16 -6.98
CA THR A 111 15.06 -10.39 -6.98
C THR A 111 15.55 -11.37 -8.06
N ALA A 112 15.06 -12.59 -8.01
CA ALA A 112 15.33 -13.59 -9.08
C ALA A 112 14.78 -13.19 -10.47
N LEU A 113 13.90 -12.17 -10.53
CA LEU A 113 13.34 -11.62 -11.78
C LEU A 113 14.08 -10.37 -12.27
N GLY A 114 15.11 -9.92 -11.55
CA GLY A 114 15.76 -8.64 -11.71
C GLY A 114 15.27 -7.61 -10.70
N ASP A 115 15.59 -6.33 -10.95
CA ASP A 115 15.17 -5.22 -10.08
C ASP A 115 13.66 -4.99 -10.17
N ILE A 116 13.00 -5.02 -9.02
CA ILE A 116 11.61 -4.59 -8.87
C ILE A 116 11.60 -3.27 -8.10
N GLU A 117 11.13 -2.22 -8.76
CA GLU A 117 10.87 -0.94 -8.11
C GLU A 117 9.44 -0.91 -7.57
N LEU A 118 9.28 -0.40 -6.33
CA LEU A 118 7.99 -0.16 -5.72
C LEU A 118 7.97 1.25 -5.17
N VAL A 119 6.90 2.00 -5.47
CA VAL A 119 6.74 3.37 -5.01
C VAL A 119 5.50 3.46 -4.14
N GLN A 120 5.68 3.76 -2.87
CA GLN A 120 4.60 4.12 -1.94
C GLN A 120 4.36 5.62 -2.05
N ILE A 121 3.14 6.04 -2.37
CA ILE A 121 2.76 7.42 -2.63
C ILE A 121 1.71 7.85 -1.60
N ALA A 122 2.04 8.89 -0.82
CA ALA A 122 1.13 9.44 0.17
C ALA A 122 -0.01 10.22 -0.51
N GLY A 123 -1.21 10.09 0.03
CA GLY A 123 -2.38 10.89 -0.40
C GLY A 123 -2.52 12.19 0.38
N ALA A 124 -3.63 12.91 0.14
CA ALA A 124 -3.87 14.25 0.68
C ALA A 124 -4.05 14.31 2.22
N VAL A 125 -4.49 13.21 2.86
CA VAL A 125 -4.98 13.27 4.24
C VAL A 125 -3.88 13.03 5.28
N ALA A 126 -3.00 12.03 5.12
CA ALA A 126 -2.16 11.60 6.24
C ALA A 126 -0.67 11.79 6.08
N ARG A 127 -0.19 12.10 4.91
CA ARG A 127 1.16 12.63 4.65
C ARG A 127 2.33 11.84 5.24
N ARG A 128 2.18 10.56 5.62
CA ARG A 128 3.29 9.79 6.19
C ARG A 128 3.33 8.35 5.72
N ILE A 129 4.50 7.98 5.25
CA ILE A 129 4.86 6.61 4.90
C ILE A 129 5.84 6.13 5.97
N VAL A 130 5.66 4.91 6.46
CA VAL A 130 6.49 4.32 7.53
C VAL A 130 7.10 3.03 7.00
N PRO A 131 8.37 3.04 6.57
CA PRO A 131 9.11 1.81 6.26
C PRO A 131 9.29 0.94 7.50
N TYR A 132 9.20 -0.39 7.36
CA TYR A 132 9.44 -1.36 8.42
C TYR A 132 10.80 -2.03 8.29
N VAL A 133 11.37 -2.02 7.09
CA VAL A 133 12.69 -2.58 6.78
C VAL A 133 13.57 -1.52 6.16
N ALA A 134 14.88 -1.73 6.18
CA ALA A 134 15.87 -0.81 5.63
C ALA A 134 16.61 -1.44 4.45
N ALA A 135 17.39 -0.64 3.74
CA ALA A 135 18.31 -1.13 2.72
C ALA A 135 19.27 -2.17 3.32
N GLY A 136 19.58 -3.21 2.56
CA GLY A 136 20.35 -4.38 2.97
C GLY A 136 19.50 -5.52 3.57
N ALA A 137 18.23 -5.28 3.93
CA ALA A 137 17.36 -6.32 4.48
C ALA A 137 17.00 -7.38 3.43
N LYS A 138 17.05 -8.65 3.80
CA LYS A 138 16.45 -9.75 3.03
C LYS A 138 15.00 -9.89 3.43
N VAL A 139 14.12 -9.92 2.44
CA VAL A 139 12.67 -10.05 2.65
C VAL A 139 12.13 -11.28 1.93
N ALA A 140 11.21 -11.97 2.58
CA ALA A 140 10.42 -13.00 1.95
C ALA A 140 9.32 -12.36 1.08
N GLN A 141 8.82 -13.10 0.09
CA GLN A 141 7.62 -12.68 -0.65
C GLN A 141 6.43 -12.53 0.31
N ALA A 142 5.63 -11.49 0.13
CA ALA A 142 4.51 -11.12 0.97
C ALA A 142 4.87 -10.66 2.40
N GLU A 143 6.16 -10.50 2.73
CA GLU A 143 6.60 -9.91 3.99
C GLU A 143 6.16 -8.44 4.10
N ARG A 144 5.84 -7.99 5.31
CA ARG A 144 5.43 -6.61 5.58
C ARG A 144 6.61 -5.66 5.45
N ILE A 145 6.53 -4.68 4.56
CA ILE A 145 7.64 -3.74 4.29
C ILE A 145 7.36 -2.32 4.76
N GLY A 146 6.11 -1.96 4.97
CA GLY A 146 5.78 -0.62 5.42
C GLY A 146 4.28 -0.35 5.47
N LEU A 147 3.93 0.85 5.90
CA LEU A 147 2.55 1.33 6.05
C LEU A 147 2.43 2.74 5.46
N ILE A 148 1.35 3.00 4.71
CA ILE A 148 0.96 4.34 4.28
C ILE A 148 -0.29 4.76 5.06
N ARG A 149 -0.34 6.00 5.56
CA ARG A 149 -1.51 6.48 6.30
C ARG A 149 -2.51 7.17 5.37
N PHE A 150 -3.79 6.78 5.44
CA PHE A 150 -5.01 7.39 4.87
C PHE A 150 -4.98 7.80 3.39
N GLY A 151 -5.52 6.94 2.53
CA GLY A 151 -5.73 7.20 1.10
C GLY A 151 -4.41 7.36 0.35
N SER A 152 -4.02 6.36 -0.38
CA SER A 152 -2.68 6.23 -0.93
C SER A 152 -2.70 5.50 -2.26
N ARG A 153 -1.57 5.50 -2.94
CA ARG A 153 -1.32 4.69 -4.12
C ARG A 153 0.00 3.94 -3.96
N VAL A 154 0.04 2.74 -4.48
CA VAL A 154 1.29 1.98 -4.60
C VAL A 154 1.49 1.63 -6.06
N ASP A 155 2.62 2.03 -6.61
CA ASP A 155 3.03 1.67 -7.95
C ASP A 155 4.09 0.56 -7.85
N VAL A 156 3.96 -0.48 -8.66
CA VAL A 156 4.98 -1.52 -8.80
C VAL A 156 5.41 -1.58 -10.25
N TYR A 157 6.71 -1.56 -10.48
CA TYR A 157 7.31 -1.64 -11.80
C TYR A 157 7.79 -3.06 -12.00
N LEU A 158 7.07 -3.79 -12.85
CA LEU A 158 7.44 -5.14 -13.24
C LEU A 158 8.66 -5.10 -14.16
N PRO A 159 9.66 -5.95 -13.94
CA PRO A 159 10.85 -6.02 -14.82
C PRO A 159 10.49 -6.25 -16.29
N GLU A 160 11.38 -5.87 -17.19
CA GLU A 160 11.24 -6.15 -18.61
C GLU A 160 10.97 -7.64 -18.86
N GLY A 161 10.05 -7.95 -19.76
CA GLY A 161 9.62 -9.32 -20.07
C GLY A 161 8.62 -9.92 -19.08
N VAL A 162 8.29 -9.24 -17.99
CA VAL A 162 7.25 -9.68 -17.03
C VAL A 162 5.93 -9.00 -17.38
N ALA A 163 5.03 -9.71 -18.04
CA ALA A 163 3.72 -9.19 -18.40
C ALA A 163 2.76 -9.17 -17.19
N PRO A 164 1.89 -8.14 -17.05
CA PRO A 164 0.90 -8.09 -16.00
C PRO A 164 -0.22 -9.13 -16.22
N ALA A 165 -0.69 -9.77 -15.14
CA ALA A 165 -1.83 -10.68 -15.12
C ALA A 165 -3.12 -10.02 -14.65
N VAL A 166 -3.04 -8.80 -14.16
CA VAL A 166 -4.18 -8.01 -13.67
C VAL A 166 -4.69 -7.08 -14.77
N ILE A 167 -5.92 -6.57 -14.58
CA ILE A 167 -6.55 -5.60 -15.47
C ILE A 167 -6.95 -4.34 -14.68
N VAL A 168 -7.08 -3.21 -15.34
CA VAL A 168 -7.58 -1.96 -14.75
C VAL A 168 -8.99 -2.20 -14.19
N GLY A 169 -9.23 -1.71 -12.98
CA GLY A 169 -10.47 -1.92 -12.23
C GLY A 169 -10.49 -3.18 -11.37
N GLN A 170 -9.54 -4.10 -11.52
CA GLN A 170 -9.45 -5.31 -10.70
C GLN A 170 -9.07 -4.96 -9.26
N ARG A 171 -9.73 -5.61 -8.28
CA ARG A 171 -9.33 -5.54 -6.87
C ARG A 171 -8.17 -6.48 -6.60
N THR A 172 -7.22 -5.99 -5.81
CA THR A 172 -6.05 -6.73 -5.36
C THR A 172 -6.01 -6.83 -3.84
N LYS A 173 -5.29 -7.87 -3.34
CA LYS A 173 -4.96 -8.06 -1.93
C LYS A 173 -3.45 -8.24 -1.79
N ALA A 174 -2.83 -7.42 -0.93
CA ALA A 174 -1.39 -7.45 -0.66
C ALA A 174 -0.92 -8.84 -0.25
N GLY A 175 0.12 -9.33 -0.90
CA GLY A 175 0.71 -10.64 -0.66
C GLY A 175 -0.13 -11.83 -1.10
N VAL A 176 -1.29 -11.61 -1.75
CA VAL A 176 -2.21 -12.70 -2.16
C VAL A 176 -2.48 -12.68 -3.66
N THR A 177 -2.84 -11.52 -4.20
CA THR A 177 -3.20 -11.42 -5.62
C THR A 177 -1.94 -11.48 -6.47
N ARG A 178 -1.87 -12.44 -7.39
CA ARG A 178 -0.82 -12.52 -8.40
C ARG A 178 -0.97 -11.39 -9.41
N ILE A 179 0.14 -10.71 -9.73
CA ILE A 179 0.15 -9.60 -10.70
C ILE A 179 1.03 -9.85 -11.94
N ASP A 180 1.80 -10.93 -11.99
CA ASP A 180 2.59 -11.37 -13.15
C ASP A 180 1.89 -12.46 -13.94
N ARG A 181 2.09 -12.49 -15.25
CA ARG A 181 1.83 -13.69 -16.06
C ARG A 181 3.08 -14.54 -16.00
N GLY A 182 2.97 -15.72 -15.42
CA GLY A 182 4.05 -16.69 -15.25
C GLY A 182 4.83 -17.02 -16.49
#